data_6daa636607f639ba9d5cafb1c6f86eb6
#
_entry.id   6daa636607f639ba9d5cafb1c6f86eb6
#
_cell.length_a   1.000
_cell.length_b   1.000
_cell.length_c   1.000
_cell.angle_alpha   90.00
_cell.angle_beta   90.00
_cell.angle_gamma   90.00
#
_symmetry.space_group_name_H-M   'P 1'
#
loop_
_entity.id
_entity.type
_entity.pdbx_description
1 polymer ?
#
loop_
_entity_poly.entity_id
_entity_poly.type
_entity_poly.pdbx_seq_one_letter_code
_entity_poly.pdbx_strand_id
1 'polypeptide(L)'
;YREPLMKFRIMKEKGFSLYTTGSSYPYIFMVDGRIPHGGMFDRLKGLITIYAISKALGKPFKLNWSYPFVLSKYLEPNEYDWLIDESQMNFGLLSYNNVIAYGEIVDPSRLYKKHSSETHFYYGYNSLDKVNAYFGTNYQWGELYRELFRPTAYLQRYLDLYQSEIGANYIAIHTRFMNLLGDKTETAIIRF
;
A
#
# COMPACT_ATOMS: atom_id res chain seq x y z
N TYR A 1 -2.18 -18.81 12.62
CA TYR A 1 -2.65 -18.50 13.99
C TYR A 1 -2.78 -17.00 14.29
N ARG A 2 -2.04 -16.11 13.59
CA ARG A 2 -2.11 -14.66 13.83
C ARG A 2 -3.26 -13.96 13.08
N GLU A 3 -3.64 -14.46 11.92
CA GLU A 3 -4.65 -13.82 11.06
C GLU A 3 -6.05 -13.69 11.69
N PRO A 4 -6.62 -14.73 12.32
CA PRO A 4 -7.93 -14.62 12.96
C PRO A 4 -7.96 -13.61 14.11
N LEU A 5 -6.90 -13.57 14.92
CA LEU A 5 -6.79 -12.62 16.02
C LEU A 5 -6.68 -11.17 15.53
N MET A 6 -5.93 -10.95 14.45
CA MET A 6 -5.83 -9.62 13.82
C MET A 6 -7.17 -9.17 13.26
N LYS A 7 -7.89 -10.05 12.55
CA LYS A 7 -9.24 -9.76 12.04
C LYS A 7 -10.19 -9.39 13.18
N PHE A 8 -10.19 -10.17 14.26
CA PHE A 8 -11.03 -9.91 15.42
C PHE A 8 -10.70 -8.58 16.09
N ARG A 9 -9.41 -8.24 16.22
CA ARG A 9 -8.97 -6.96 16.79
C ARG A 9 -9.46 -5.79 15.95
N ILE A 10 -9.29 -5.84 14.63
CA ILE A 10 -9.74 -4.78 13.71
C ILE A 10 -11.25 -4.59 13.82
N MET A 11 -12.01 -5.69 13.82
CA MET A 11 -13.47 -5.63 13.94
C MET A 11 -13.92 -5.04 15.27
N LYS A 12 -13.25 -5.39 16.38
CA LYS A 12 -13.55 -4.85 17.71
C LYS A 12 -13.30 -3.34 17.78
N GLU A 13 -12.24 -2.85 17.15
CA GLU A 13 -11.89 -1.44 17.15
C GLU A 13 -12.84 -0.59 16.28
N LYS A 14 -13.35 -1.15 15.18
CA LYS A 14 -14.21 -0.44 14.22
C LYS A 14 -15.72 -0.58 14.50
N GLY A 15 -16.10 -1.51 15.37
CA GLY A 15 -17.50 -1.82 15.63
C GLY A 15 -18.17 -2.65 14.53
N PHE A 16 -19.46 -2.87 14.70
CA PHE A 16 -20.27 -3.68 13.78
C PHE A 16 -21.26 -2.82 13.02
N SER A 17 -21.23 -2.87 11.70
CA SER A 17 -22.25 -2.26 10.85
C SER A 17 -23.00 -3.32 10.02
N LEU A 18 -24.28 -3.07 9.75
CA LEU A 18 -25.10 -3.94 8.92
C LEU A 18 -25.05 -3.48 7.46
N TYR A 19 -25.14 -4.40 6.55
CA TYR A 19 -24.82 -4.32 5.12
C TYR A 19 -25.68 -3.52 4.19
N THR A 20 -25.03 -3.08 3.09
CA THR A 20 -25.69 -2.84 1.81
C THR A 20 -25.00 -3.62 0.69
N THR A 21 -25.76 -4.28 -0.16
CA THR A 21 -25.29 -5.07 -1.30
C THR A 21 -25.08 -4.17 -2.52
N GLY A 22 -23.86 -4.03 -3.00
CA GLY A 22 -23.51 -3.33 -4.25
C GLY A 22 -22.63 -4.19 -5.16
N SER A 23 -22.71 -3.98 -6.46
CA SER A 23 -22.25 -4.93 -7.48
C SER A 23 -20.74 -4.98 -7.78
N SER A 24 -19.92 -4.12 -7.19
CA SER A 24 -18.46 -4.15 -7.40
C SER A 24 -17.71 -3.70 -6.15
N TYR A 25 -17.34 -4.65 -5.33
CA TYR A 25 -16.61 -4.40 -4.10
C TYR A 25 -15.13 -4.11 -4.39
N PRO A 26 -14.57 -3.03 -3.82
CA PRO A 26 -13.17 -2.69 -4.03
C PRO A 26 -12.24 -3.59 -3.23
N TYR A 27 -11.01 -3.70 -3.73
CA TYR A 27 -9.85 -4.11 -2.98
C TYR A 27 -9.24 -2.86 -2.33
N ILE A 28 -9.12 -2.84 -1.02
CA ILE A 28 -8.62 -1.70 -0.28
C ILE A 28 -7.29 -2.05 0.36
N PHE A 29 -6.23 -1.35 -0.03
CA PHE A 29 -4.95 -1.49 0.63
C PHE A 29 -4.91 -0.62 1.89
N MET A 30 -4.54 -1.24 3.02
CA MET A 30 -4.66 -0.63 4.34
C MET A 30 -3.30 -0.33 4.96
N VAL A 31 -3.08 0.94 5.31
CA VAL A 31 -1.95 1.43 6.10
C VAL A 31 -2.51 2.40 7.15
N ASP A 32 -3.13 1.86 8.19
CA ASP A 32 -3.89 2.60 9.19
C ASP A 32 -3.33 2.45 10.63
N GLY A 33 -2.18 1.80 10.75
CA GLY A 33 -1.51 1.61 12.04
C GLY A 33 -2.03 0.46 12.90
N ARG A 34 -3.12 -0.23 12.50
CA ARG A 34 -3.68 -1.37 13.26
C ARG A 34 -2.83 -2.62 13.15
N ILE A 35 -2.14 -2.77 12.04
CA ILE A 35 -1.20 -3.86 11.80
C ILE A 35 0.18 -3.23 11.57
N PRO A 36 1.23 -3.73 12.24
CA PRO A 36 2.58 -3.25 11.99
C PRO A 36 2.97 -3.43 10.52
N HIS A 37 3.43 -2.36 9.92
CA HIS A 37 4.02 -2.36 8.59
C HIS A 37 5.50 -2.09 8.67
N GLY A 38 6.26 -2.58 7.70
CA GLY A 38 7.64 -2.20 7.47
C GLY A 38 7.82 -0.72 7.11
N GLY A 39 8.98 -0.36 6.60
CA GLY A 39 9.28 0.98 6.11
C GLY A 39 8.35 1.40 4.95
N MET A 40 8.45 2.66 4.54
CA MET A 40 7.62 3.23 3.47
C MET A 40 7.70 2.40 2.18
N PHE A 41 8.91 1.98 1.79
CA PHE A 41 9.09 1.19 0.56
C PHE A 41 8.48 -0.22 0.66
N ASP A 42 8.48 -0.85 1.84
CA ASP A 42 7.81 -2.15 2.00
C ASP A 42 6.29 -2.01 1.83
N ARG A 43 5.73 -0.92 2.34
CA ARG A 43 4.32 -0.58 2.12
C ARG A 43 4.01 -0.35 0.65
N LEU A 44 4.86 0.40 -0.06
CA LEU A 44 4.70 0.64 -1.51
C LEU A 44 4.83 -0.64 -2.32
N LYS A 45 5.76 -1.54 -1.97
CA LYS A 45 5.89 -2.86 -2.62
C LYS A 45 4.61 -3.68 -2.50
N GLY A 46 4.06 -3.74 -1.30
CA GLY A 46 2.80 -4.44 -1.05
C GLY A 46 1.62 -3.80 -1.78
N LEU A 47 1.53 -2.48 -1.73
CA LEU A 47 0.49 -1.72 -2.41
C LEU A 47 0.49 -1.98 -3.92
N ILE A 48 1.62 -1.87 -4.59
CA ILE A 48 1.74 -2.12 -6.03
C ILE A 48 1.39 -3.57 -6.37
N THR A 49 1.78 -4.53 -5.53
CA THR A 49 1.39 -5.94 -5.71
C THR A 49 -0.13 -6.11 -5.67
N ILE A 50 -0.81 -5.54 -4.68
CA ILE A 50 -2.27 -5.65 -4.55
C ILE A 50 -2.99 -4.87 -5.66
N TYR A 51 -2.45 -3.72 -6.07
CA TYR A 51 -2.98 -2.98 -7.22
C TYR A 51 -2.90 -3.80 -8.51
N ALA A 52 -1.76 -4.43 -8.78
CA ALA A 52 -1.58 -5.30 -9.94
C ALA A 52 -2.59 -6.47 -9.95
N ILE A 53 -2.82 -7.11 -8.79
CA ILE A 53 -3.82 -8.17 -8.64
C ILE A 53 -5.23 -7.62 -8.91
N SER A 54 -5.55 -6.46 -8.33
CA SER A 54 -6.84 -5.80 -8.54
C SER A 54 -7.11 -5.52 -10.03
N LYS A 55 -6.12 -4.97 -10.72
CA LYS A 55 -6.15 -4.68 -12.15
C LYS A 55 -6.34 -5.95 -12.98
N ALA A 56 -5.59 -7.01 -12.70
CA ALA A 56 -5.70 -8.30 -13.39
C ALA A 56 -7.07 -8.97 -13.19
N LEU A 57 -7.69 -8.79 -12.03
CA LEU A 57 -9.01 -9.32 -11.71
C LEU A 57 -10.18 -8.42 -12.12
N GLY A 58 -9.90 -7.23 -12.67
CA GLY A 58 -10.93 -6.23 -12.98
C GLY A 58 -11.71 -5.75 -11.76
N LYS A 59 -11.03 -5.62 -10.61
CA LYS A 59 -11.60 -5.12 -9.36
C LYS A 59 -11.25 -3.65 -9.14
N PRO A 60 -12.17 -2.81 -8.64
CA PRO A 60 -11.80 -1.48 -8.18
C PRO A 60 -10.76 -1.56 -7.07
N PHE A 61 -9.78 -0.66 -7.13
CA PHE A 61 -8.74 -0.55 -6.12
C PHE A 61 -8.90 0.76 -5.36
N LYS A 62 -8.71 0.72 -4.04
CA LYS A 62 -8.71 1.91 -3.18
C LYS A 62 -7.57 1.80 -2.16
N LEU A 63 -7.18 2.95 -1.60
CA LEU A 63 -6.07 3.04 -0.67
C LEU A 63 -6.48 3.85 0.57
N ASN A 64 -6.43 3.22 1.73
CA ASN A 64 -6.47 3.90 3.01
C ASN A 64 -5.06 3.95 3.62
N TRP A 65 -4.38 5.08 3.46
CA TRP A 65 -3.08 5.31 4.08
C TRP A 65 -3.16 6.52 5.01
N SER A 66 -3.45 6.25 6.27
CA SER A 66 -3.65 7.27 7.31
C SER A 66 -2.56 7.26 8.40
N TYR A 67 -1.66 6.26 8.40
CA TYR A 67 -0.61 6.11 9.42
C TYR A 67 0.77 5.78 8.79
N PRO A 68 1.88 6.35 9.29
CA PRO A 68 2.02 7.34 10.37
C PRO A 68 1.68 8.77 9.92
N PHE A 69 1.33 8.94 8.67
CA PHE A 69 0.90 10.19 8.07
C PHE A 69 -0.16 9.92 6.99
N VAL A 70 -0.95 10.92 6.68
CA VAL A 70 -1.94 10.84 5.59
C VAL A 70 -1.23 11.00 4.25
N LEU A 71 -1.21 9.95 3.43
CA LEU A 71 -0.45 9.94 2.18
C LEU A 71 -0.93 11.00 1.19
N SER A 72 -2.23 11.27 1.14
CA SER A 72 -2.83 12.25 0.22
C SER A 72 -2.38 13.70 0.47
N LYS A 73 -1.65 13.98 1.55
CA LYS A 73 -0.97 15.27 1.75
C LYS A 73 0.27 15.43 0.84
N TYR A 74 0.85 14.33 0.38
CA TYR A 74 2.11 14.30 -0.37
C TYR A 74 1.94 13.76 -1.78
N LEU A 75 1.10 12.74 -1.94
CA LEU A 75 0.81 12.10 -3.23
C LEU A 75 -0.68 12.18 -3.50
N GLU A 76 -1.03 12.47 -4.73
CA GLU A 76 -2.42 12.51 -5.18
C GLU A 76 -2.64 11.53 -6.33
N PRO A 77 -3.91 11.15 -6.63
CA PRO A 77 -4.23 10.34 -7.79
C PRO A 77 -3.68 10.93 -9.08
N ASN A 78 -3.09 10.08 -9.92
CA ASN A 78 -2.66 10.47 -11.25
C ASN A 78 -3.67 10.00 -12.32
N GLU A 79 -3.49 8.81 -12.85
CA GLU A 79 -4.39 8.24 -13.85
C GLU A 79 -5.51 7.41 -13.23
N TYR A 80 -5.31 6.93 -12.01
CA TYR A 80 -6.25 6.09 -11.28
C TYR A 80 -6.66 6.72 -9.94
N ASP A 81 -7.97 6.90 -9.73
CA ASP A 81 -8.51 7.40 -8.46
C ASP A 81 -8.55 6.31 -7.38
N TRP A 82 -7.57 6.37 -6.50
CA TRP A 82 -7.44 5.45 -5.38
C TRP A 82 -7.96 6.00 -4.04
N LEU A 83 -8.45 7.24 -3.99
CA LEU A 83 -8.92 7.84 -2.73
C LEU A 83 -10.13 7.12 -2.18
N ILE A 84 -10.17 6.97 -0.88
CA ILE A 84 -11.31 6.48 -0.13
C ILE A 84 -11.36 7.14 1.25
N ASP A 85 -12.57 7.43 1.72
CA ASP A 85 -12.84 7.83 3.09
C ASP A 85 -13.15 6.61 3.96
N GLU A 86 -12.70 6.61 5.22
CA GLU A 86 -12.98 5.50 6.14
C GLU A 86 -14.48 5.26 6.35
N SER A 87 -15.32 6.29 6.23
CA SER A 87 -16.77 6.16 6.32
C SER A 87 -17.38 5.34 5.19
N GLN A 88 -16.67 5.21 4.07
CA GLN A 88 -17.08 4.41 2.90
C GLN A 88 -16.66 2.96 2.98
N MET A 89 -15.86 2.60 3.99
CA MET A 89 -15.35 1.24 4.16
C MET A 89 -16.26 0.40 5.05
N ASN A 90 -16.38 -0.87 4.69
CA ASN A 90 -17.22 -1.80 5.43
C ASN A 90 -16.40 -2.60 6.46
N PHE A 91 -16.71 -2.41 7.73
CA PHE A 91 -16.13 -3.14 8.85
C PHE A 91 -17.16 -4.03 9.59
N GLY A 92 -18.27 -4.37 8.93
CA GLY A 92 -19.32 -5.17 9.52
C GLY A 92 -18.88 -6.57 9.94
N LEU A 93 -19.62 -7.17 10.88
CA LEU A 93 -19.36 -8.53 11.38
C LEU A 93 -19.33 -9.56 10.26
N LEU A 94 -20.23 -9.42 9.27
CA LEU A 94 -20.30 -10.33 8.11
C LEU A 94 -19.15 -10.10 7.12
N SER A 95 -18.36 -9.05 7.26
CA SER A 95 -17.13 -8.82 6.47
C SER A 95 -15.89 -9.52 7.02
N TYR A 96 -16.06 -10.43 7.97
CA TYR A 96 -14.96 -11.16 8.59
C TYR A 96 -13.97 -11.78 7.60
N ASN A 97 -14.46 -12.24 6.44
CA ASN A 97 -13.62 -12.81 5.39
C ASN A 97 -12.95 -11.76 4.49
N ASN A 98 -13.24 -10.48 4.70
CA ASN A 98 -12.75 -9.39 3.86
C ASN A 98 -11.39 -8.84 4.32
N VAL A 99 -10.81 -9.36 5.38
CA VAL A 99 -9.49 -8.90 5.86
C VAL A 99 -8.43 -9.94 5.53
N ILE A 100 -7.46 -9.53 4.71
CA ILE A 100 -6.29 -10.34 4.35
C ILE A 100 -5.05 -9.63 4.88
N ALA A 101 -4.52 -10.15 5.97
CA ALA A 101 -3.35 -9.61 6.62
C ALA A 101 -2.22 -10.63 6.58
N TYR A 102 -1.09 -10.24 6.04
CA TYR A 102 0.04 -11.13 5.87
C TYR A 102 1.36 -10.57 6.34
N GLY A 103 2.06 -11.46 7.05
CA GLY A 103 3.47 -11.58 6.95
C GLY A 103 3.87 -12.20 5.59
N GLU A 104 4.77 -13.14 5.59
CA GLU A 104 5.20 -13.83 4.36
C GLU A 104 4.09 -14.75 3.82
N ILE A 105 3.78 -14.63 2.52
CA ILE A 105 2.78 -15.49 1.89
C ILE A 105 3.45 -16.75 1.41
N VAL A 106 3.15 -17.84 2.10
CA VAL A 106 3.53 -19.17 1.68
C VAL A 106 2.68 -19.64 0.49
N ASP A 107 1.41 -19.25 0.45
CA ASP A 107 0.49 -19.57 -0.65
C ASP A 107 -0.18 -18.31 -1.22
N PRO A 108 0.27 -17.84 -2.40
CA PRO A 108 -0.29 -16.67 -3.05
C PRO A 108 -1.71 -16.89 -3.63
N SER A 109 -2.19 -18.14 -3.74
CA SER A 109 -3.49 -18.44 -4.33
C SER A 109 -4.64 -17.69 -3.64
N ARG A 110 -4.55 -17.45 -2.34
CA ARG A 110 -5.55 -16.66 -1.59
C ARG A 110 -5.59 -15.20 -2.00
N LEU A 111 -4.46 -14.62 -2.42
CA LEU A 111 -4.43 -13.25 -2.94
C LEU A 111 -5.04 -13.17 -4.33
N TYR A 112 -4.82 -14.21 -5.15
CA TYR A 112 -5.25 -14.24 -6.55
C TYR A 112 -6.72 -14.63 -6.71
N LYS A 113 -7.34 -15.09 -5.63
CA LYS A 113 -8.75 -15.40 -5.63
C LYS A 113 -9.60 -14.14 -5.76
N LYS A 114 -10.53 -14.14 -6.72
CA LYS A 114 -11.51 -13.06 -6.84
C LYS A 114 -12.49 -13.12 -5.67
N HIS A 115 -12.43 -12.13 -4.80
CA HIS A 115 -13.35 -12.01 -3.68
C HIS A 115 -14.67 -11.39 -4.13
N SER A 116 -15.78 -11.88 -3.58
CA SER A 116 -17.14 -11.40 -3.87
C SER A 116 -17.58 -10.23 -2.99
N SER A 117 -16.70 -9.76 -2.11
CA SER A 117 -16.96 -8.71 -1.13
C SER A 117 -15.79 -7.74 -1.03
N GLU A 118 -16.00 -6.57 -0.42
CA GLU A 118 -14.94 -5.63 -0.10
C GLU A 118 -13.83 -6.34 0.67
N THR A 119 -12.59 -6.13 0.27
CA THR A 119 -11.46 -6.86 0.85
C THR A 119 -10.36 -5.91 1.24
N HIS A 120 -9.99 -5.94 2.51
CA HIS A 120 -8.94 -5.12 3.10
C HIS A 120 -7.62 -5.88 3.13
N PHE A 121 -6.59 -5.33 2.50
CA PHE A 121 -5.28 -5.95 2.40
C PHE A 121 -4.25 -5.22 3.25
N TYR A 122 -3.61 -5.95 4.16
CA TYR A 122 -2.43 -5.53 4.90
C TYR A 122 -1.26 -6.38 4.41
N TYR A 123 -0.48 -5.84 3.50
CA TYR A 123 0.56 -6.59 2.79
C TYR A 123 1.82 -5.76 2.58
N GLY A 124 3.01 -6.33 2.73
CA GLY A 124 4.29 -5.59 2.71
C GLY A 124 5.34 -6.16 1.74
N TYR A 125 4.98 -7.07 0.83
CA TYR A 125 5.96 -7.74 -0.02
C TYR A 125 5.81 -7.37 -1.50
N ASN A 126 6.94 -7.34 -2.22
CA ASN A 126 6.95 -7.30 -3.67
C ASN A 126 6.76 -8.72 -4.23
N SER A 127 5.61 -8.98 -4.79
CA SER A 127 5.31 -10.23 -5.49
C SER A 127 4.87 -10.00 -6.94
N LEU A 128 5.29 -8.89 -7.54
CA LEU A 128 4.85 -8.50 -8.89
C LEU A 128 5.20 -9.55 -9.94
N ASP A 129 6.39 -10.16 -9.86
CA ASP A 129 6.81 -11.22 -10.77
C ASP A 129 5.88 -12.45 -10.67
N LYS A 130 5.46 -12.81 -9.46
CA LYS A 130 4.51 -13.92 -9.24
C LYS A 130 3.12 -13.58 -9.76
N VAL A 131 2.69 -12.33 -9.62
CA VAL A 131 1.43 -11.81 -10.19
C VAL A 131 1.46 -11.90 -11.70
N ASN A 132 2.52 -11.40 -12.31
CA ASN A 132 2.71 -11.45 -13.77
C ASN A 132 2.69 -12.89 -14.29
N ALA A 133 3.43 -13.79 -13.64
CA ALA A 133 3.46 -15.20 -14.01
C ALA A 133 2.08 -15.88 -13.88
N TYR A 134 1.34 -15.57 -12.82
CA TYR A 134 0.04 -16.21 -12.58
C TYR A 134 -1.05 -15.72 -13.55
N PHE A 135 -1.11 -14.42 -13.82
CA PHE A 135 -2.14 -13.81 -14.66
C PHE A 135 -1.74 -13.67 -16.14
N GLY A 136 -0.51 -14.02 -16.50
CA GLY A 136 0.01 -13.84 -17.87
C GLY A 136 0.16 -12.36 -18.24
N THR A 137 0.47 -11.50 -17.28
CA THR A 137 0.63 -10.05 -17.46
C THR A 137 2.12 -9.68 -17.49
N ASN A 138 2.43 -8.43 -17.88
CA ASN A 138 3.79 -7.89 -17.87
C ASN A 138 3.82 -6.51 -17.22
N TYR A 139 3.20 -6.39 -16.06
CA TYR A 139 3.18 -5.13 -15.30
C TYR A 139 4.57 -4.76 -14.81
N GLN A 140 4.91 -3.49 -14.95
CA GLN A 140 6.16 -2.93 -14.45
C GLN A 140 5.88 -2.09 -13.19
N TRP A 141 6.70 -2.25 -12.17
CA TRP A 141 6.49 -1.56 -10.89
C TRP A 141 6.40 -0.04 -11.03
N GLY A 142 7.33 0.54 -11.79
CA GLY A 142 7.39 1.98 -12.00
C GLY A 142 6.22 2.53 -12.82
N GLU A 143 5.64 1.74 -13.74
CA GLU A 143 4.45 2.11 -14.50
C GLU A 143 3.22 2.14 -13.60
N LEU A 144 2.99 1.08 -12.83
CA LEU A 144 1.89 1.00 -11.87
C LEU A 144 1.99 2.10 -10.80
N TYR A 145 3.22 2.43 -10.36
CA TYR A 145 3.42 3.53 -9.42
C TYR A 145 3.02 4.87 -10.03
N ARG A 146 3.45 5.16 -11.26
CA ARG A 146 3.09 6.40 -11.97
C ARG A 146 1.60 6.47 -12.31
N GLU A 147 0.96 5.37 -12.63
CA GLU A 147 -0.49 5.30 -12.83
C GLU A 147 -1.26 5.73 -11.56
N LEU A 148 -0.79 5.30 -10.38
CA LEU A 148 -1.43 5.64 -9.11
C LEU A 148 -1.09 7.05 -8.62
N PHE A 149 0.18 7.48 -8.72
CA PHE A 149 0.68 8.58 -7.93
C PHE A 149 1.36 9.67 -8.76
N ARG A 150 1.03 10.91 -8.41
CA ARG A 150 1.83 12.09 -8.70
C ARG A 150 2.04 12.90 -7.41
N PRO A 151 3.10 13.69 -7.31
CA PRO A 151 3.31 14.60 -6.19
C PRO A 151 2.17 15.61 -6.11
N THR A 152 1.71 15.92 -4.88
CA THR A 152 0.89 17.11 -4.67
C THR A 152 1.73 18.38 -4.92
N ALA A 153 1.07 19.52 -5.14
CA ALA A 153 1.76 20.80 -5.27
C ALA A 153 2.65 21.10 -4.04
N TYR A 154 2.24 20.64 -2.85
CA TYR A 154 3.04 20.75 -1.64
C TYR A 154 4.36 19.98 -1.76
N LEU A 155 4.34 18.71 -2.11
CA LEU A 155 5.55 17.91 -2.25
C LEU A 155 6.41 18.39 -3.44
N GLN A 156 5.77 18.72 -4.59
CA GLN A 156 6.48 19.18 -5.78
C GLN A 156 7.34 20.40 -5.50
N ARG A 157 6.84 21.38 -4.73
CA ARG A 157 7.62 22.55 -4.34
C ARG A 157 8.92 22.21 -3.61
N TYR A 158 8.91 21.20 -2.74
CA TYR A 158 10.12 20.75 -2.05
C TYR A 158 11.07 19.99 -2.99
N LEU A 159 10.51 19.18 -3.88
CA LEU A 159 11.32 18.47 -4.89
C LEU A 159 12.04 19.49 -5.78
N ASP A 160 11.34 20.51 -6.27
CA ASP A 160 11.90 21.57 -7.11
C ASP A 160 12.98 22.36 -6.36
N LEU A 161 12.75 22.70 -5.08
CA LEU A 161 13.71 23.37 -4.25
C LEU A 161 15.00 22.55 -4.10
N TYR A 162 14.89 21.29 -3.68
CA TYR A 162 16.05 20.42 -3.54
C TYR A 162 16.75 20.14 -4.88
N GLN A 163 15.98 19.98 -5.95
CA GLN A 163 16.57 19.83 -7.29
C GLN A 163 17.40 21.05 -7.68
N SER A 164 16.92 22.26 -7.38
CA SER A 164 17.64 23.50 -7.67
C SER A 164 18.93 23.65 -6.82
N GLU A 165 18.90 23.16 -5.58
CA GLU A 165 20.06 23.20 -4.68
C GLU A 165 21.13 22.16 -5.03
N ILE A 166 20.70 20.94 -5.42
CA ILE A 166 21.61 19.84 -5.71
C ILE A 166 22.16 19.93 -7.13
N GLY A 167 21.39 20.50 -8.06
CA GLY A 167 21.73 20.58 -9.48
C GLY A 167 21.43 19.27 -10.23
N ALA A 168 21.81 19.26 -11.51
CA ALA A 168 21.52 18.12 -12.40
C ALA A 168 22.51 16.96 -12.23
N ASN A 169 23.71 17.23 -11.76
CA ASN A 169 24.79 16.25 -11.61
C ASN A 169 25.06 15.98 -10.14
N TYR A 170 24.52 14.88 -9.60
CA TYR A 170 24.78 14.45 -8.24
C TYR A 170 24.86 12.92 -8.14
N ILE A 171 25.59 12.46 -7.13
CA ILE A 171 25.58 11.06 -6.71
C ILE A 171 24.94 11.01 -5.33
N ALA A 172 23.84 10.28 -5.20
CA ALA A 172 23.23 10.02 -3.91
C ALA A 172 23.74 8.70 -3.34
N ILE A 173 24.36 8.75 -2.17
CA ILE A 173 24.79 7.58 -1.42
C ILE A 173 23.89 7.43 -0.20
N HIS A 174 23.12 6.37 -0.15
CA HIS A 174 22.36 6.00 1.04
C HIS A 174 23.09 4.91 1.81
N THR A 175 23.61 5.25 2.98
CA THR A 175 24.26 4.29 3.87
C THR A 175 23.30 4.00 5.03
N ARG A 176 22.96 2.72 5.20
CA ARG A 176 22.20 2.24 6.34
C ARG A 176 23.06 1.29 7.15
N PHE A 177 23.65 1.80 8.23
CA PHE A 177 24.32 0.95 9.20
C PHE A 177 23.25 0.34 10.10
N MET A 178 23.19 -0.97 10.06
CA MET A 178 21.98 -1.70 10.30
C MET A 178 21.81 -2.26 11.68
N ASN A 179 20.60 -2.10 12.20
CA ASN A 179 19.87 -3.05 13.07
C ASN A 179 20.61 -3.59 14.31
N LEU A 180 21.74 -3.01 14.69
CA LEU A 180 22.34 -3.22 15.98
C LEU A 180 21.75 -2.20 16.95
N LEU A 181 21.40 -2.63 18.14
CA LEU A 181 20.91 -1.76 19.22
C LEU A 181 21.91 -0.59 19.43
N GLY A 182 21.46 0.62 19.15
CA GLY A 182 22.26 1.82 19.31
C GLY A 182 22.81 2.46 18.05
N ASP A 183 22.57 1.89 16.86
CA ASP A 183 23.02 2.48 15.61
C ASP A 183 22.30 3.78 15.28
N LYS A 184 23.11 4.82 14.98
CA LYS A 184 22.63 6.07 14.45
C LYS A 184 22.59 5.99 12.93
N THR A 185 21.50 6.46 12.35
CA THR A 185 21.40 6.61 10.89
C THR A 185 21.99 7.97 10.52
N GLU A 186 23.10 7.98 9.81
CA GLU A 186 23.66 9.19 9.24
C GLU A 186 23.45 9.18 7.72
N THR A 187 22.85 10.23 7.20
CA THR A 187 22.75 10.47 5.76
C THR A 187 23.77 11.56 5.42
N ALA A 188 24.77 11.22 4.63
CA ALA A 188 25.73 12.19 4.11
C ALA A 188 25.40 12.49 2.65
N ILE A 189 25.26 13.78 2.32
CA ILE A 189 25.23 14.26 0.94
C ILE A 189 26.62 14.76 0.61
N ILE A 190 27.29 14.08 -0.31
CA ILE A 190 28.59 14.52 -0.80
C ILE A 190 28.35 15.34 -2.08
N ARG A 191 28.73 16.60 -2.06
CA ARG A 191 28.76 17.47 -3.23
C ARG A 191 30.15 17.40 -3.85
N PHE A 192 30.23 17.20 -5.15
CA PHE A 192 31.45 17.30 -5.94
C PHE A 192 31.44 18.58 -6.75
#